data_c46cb42cb78f4c2e0af40c718642ff28
#
_entry.id   c46cb42cb78f4c2e0af40c718642ff28
#
_cell.length_a   1.000
_cell.length_b   1.000
_cell.length_c   1.000
_cell.angle_alpha   90.00
_cell.angle_beta   90.00
_cell.angle_gamma   90.00
#
_symmetry.space_group_name_H-M   'P 1'
#
loop_
_entity.id
_entity.type
_entity.pdbx_description
1 polymer ?
#
loop_
_entity_poly.entity_id
_entity_poly.type
_entity_poly.pdbx_seq_one_letter_code
_entity_poly.pdbx_strand_id
1 'polypeptide(L)'
;VVTEAEANAIADYFDKNNKDPRVKVGAFDVTKVTKFEAVFGGMAYKAHACLGCHTIEENGKMIGGPQSASLVAAGQRYNMDWLFRFGQNPQDFTPHSGEFLADATEPQLRAVLGFLAVQGVPDFKYYEPWTSQEFAKASAGRGKVIYKEYCMQCHGATGKGDGPAASGIEPKPAIHANIAF
;
A
#
# COMPACT_ATOMS: atom_id res chain seq x y z
N VAL A 1 9.08 -0.25 -23.37
CA VAL A 1 7.85 -0.84 -22.82
C VAL A 1 8.13 -2.30 -22.61
N VAL A 2 7.94 -2.81 -21.39
CA VAL A 2 8.09 -4.23 -21.05
C VAL A 2 6.93 -5.00 -21.69
N THR A 3 7.23 -6.09 -22.39
CA THR A 3 6.20 -6.98 -22.94
C THR A 3 5.55 -7.80 -21.83
N GLU A 4 4.37 -8.36 -22.09
CA GLU A 4 3.70 -9.24 -21.13
C GLU A 4 4.57 -10.46 -20.73
N ALA A 5 5.31 -11.03 -21.69
CA ALA A 5 6.22 -12.14 -21.41
C ALA A 5 7.37 -11.73 -20.49
N GLU A 6 7.92 -10.53 -20.66
CA GLU A 6 8.97 -9.99 -19.80
C GLU A 6 8.41 -9.64 -18.40
N ALA A 7 7.22 -9.08 -18.32
CA ALA A 7 6.54 -8.82 -17.05
C ALA A 7 6.31 -10.10 -16.26
N ASN A 8 5.83 -11.15 -16.91
CA ASN A 8 5.64 -12.47 -16.30
C ASN A 8 6.97 -13.09 -15.85
N ALA A 9 8.03 -12.96 -16.65
CA ALA A 9 9.36 -13.46 -16.26
C ALA A 9 9.92 -12.70 -15.03
N ILE A 10 9.68 -11.39 -14.93
CA ILE A 10 10.06 -10.58 -13.76
C ILE A 10 9.24 -11.01 -12.54
N ALA A 11 7.94 -11.20 -12.69
CA ALA A 11 7.06 -11.66 -11.62
C ALA A 11 7.50 -13.04 -11.09
N ASP A 12 7.79 -13.98 -11.98
CA ASP A 12 8.32 -15.31 -11.65
C ASP A 12 9.66 -15.24 -10.91
N TYR A 13 10.54 -14.34 -11.34
CA TYR A 13 11.81 -14.12 -10.66
C TYR A 13 11.62 -13.66 -9.23
N PHE A 14 10.76 -12.67 -9.00
CA PHE A 14 10.46 -12.18 -7.66
C PHE A 14 9.76 -13.24 -6.81
N ASP A 15 8.80 -13.98 -7.36
CA ASP A 15 8.13 -15.05 -6.60
C ASP A 15 9.12 -16.13 -6.15
N LYS A 16 10.10 -16.49 -6.96
CA LYS A 16 11.08 -17.52 -6.63
C LYS A 16 12.16 -17.05 -5.67
N ASN A 17 12.59 -15.78 -5.75
CA ASN A 17 13.80 -15.30 -5.10
C ASN A 17 13.55 -14.36 -3.92
N ASN A 18 12.38 -13.75 -3.83
CA ASN A 18 12.07 -12.72 -2.81
C ASN A 18 10.97 -13.13 -1.84
N LYS A 19 10.87 -14.42 -1.50
CA LYS A 19 9.93 -14.86 -0.47
C LYS A 19 10.39 -14.36 0.89
N ASP A 20 9.58 -13.52 1.51
CA ASP A 20 9.84 -13.09 2.87
C ASP A 20 9.56 -14.25 3.84
N PRO A 21 10.56 -14.74 4.58
CA PRO A 21 10.39 -15.88 5.49
C PRO A 21 9.43 -15.59 6.65
N ARG A 22 9.11 -14.32 6.90
CA ARG A 22 8.11 -13.91 7.90
C ARG A 22 6.68 -14.16 7.43
N VAL A 23 6.46 -14.28 6.12
CA VAL A 23 5.13 -14.49 5.54
C VAL A 23 4.89 -15.99 5.35
N LYS A 24 3.94 -16.52 6.10
CA LYS A 24 3.55 -17.93 6.00
C LYS A 24 2.49 -18.09 4.91
N VAL A 25 2.82 -18.86 3.86
CA VAL A 25 1.89 -19.17 2.78
C VAL A 25 0.66 -19.92 3.32
N GLY A 26 -0.53 -19.49 2.93
CA GLY A 26 -1.80 -20.05 3.38
C GLY A 26 -2.21 -19.60 4.81
N ALA A 27 -1.56 -18.58 5.37
CA ALA A 27 -1.94 -18.02 6.66
C ALA A 27 -3.32 -17.35 6.61
N PHE A 28 -3.69 -16.80 5.45
CA PHE A 28 -5.00 -16.20 5.21
C PHE A 28 -5.64 -16.77 3.93
N ASP A 29 -6.69 -17.55 4.10
CA ASP A 29 -7.41 -18.19 2.98
C ASP A 29 -8.71 -17.42 2.70
N VAL A 30 -8.67 -16.62 1.62
CA VAL A 30 -9.82 -15.80 1.18
C VAL A 30 -11.06 -16.66 0.89
N THR A 31 -10.87 -17.90 0.43
CA THR A 31 -12.00 -18.78 0.07
C THR A 31 -12.80 -19.24 1.29
N LYS A 32 -12.25 -19.12 2.48
CA LYS A 32 -12.89 -19.46 3.75
C LYS A 32 -13.58 -18.29 4.42
N VAL A 33 -13.48 -17.08 3.86
CA VAL A 33 -14.14 -15.90 4.41
C VAL A 33 -15.65 -16.03 4.27
N THR A 34 -16.34 -16.06 5.39
CA THR A 34 -17.80 -16.09 5.42
C THR A 34 -18.41 -14.69 5.26
N LYS A 35 -19.67 -14.63 4.83
CA LYS A 35 -20.40 -13.35 4.78
C LYS A 35 -20.46 -12.68 6.15
N PHE A 36 -20.60 -13.46 7.21
CA PHE A 36 -20.65 -12.95 8.59
C PHE A 36 -19.31 -12.29 8.96
N GLU A 37 -18.19 -12.95 8.69
CA GLU A 37 -16.86 -12.39 8.96
C GLU A 37 -16.62 -11.12 8.16
N ALA A 38 -17.01 -11.07 6.88
CA ALA A 38 -16.89 -9.88 6.06
C ALA A 38 -17.69 -8.69 6.62
N VAL A 39 -18.94 -8.92 7.04
CA VAL A 39 -19.78 -7.87 7.66
C VAL A 39 -19.20 -7.42 8.99
N PHE A 40 -18.86 -8.36 9.87
CA PHE A 40 -18.23 -8.06 11.16
C PHE A 40 -16.89 -7.32 10.96
N GLY A 41 -16.10 -7.72 9.98
CA GLY A 41 -14.85 -7.06 9.62
C GLY A 41 -15.05 -5.62 9.18
N GLY A 42 -16.11 -5.32 8.41
CA GLY A 42 -16.45 -3.96 8.04
C GLY A 42 -16.84 -3.09 9.24
N MET A 43 -17.55 -3.67 10.20
CA MET A 43 -17.88 -2.99 11.47
C MET A 43 -16.60 -2.74 12.29
N ALA A 44 -15.72 -3.74 12.43
CA ALA A 44 -14.45 -3.63 13.14
C ALA A 44 -13.52 -2.60 12.46
N TYR A 45 -13.45 -2.59 11.13
CA TYR A 45 -12.70 -1.60 10.36
C TYR A 45 -13.10 -0.17 10.69
N LYS A 46 -14.40 0.09 10.83
CA LYS A 46 -14.93 1.40 11.22
C LYS A 46 -14.68 1.69 12.70
N ALA A 47 -14.86 0.70 13.58
CA ALA A 47 -14.68 0.86 15.04
C ALA A 47 -13.23 1.12 15.45
N HIS A 48 -12.26 0.51 14.77
CA HIS A 48 -10.82 0.75 14.99
C HIS A 48 -10.29 2.00 14.26
N ALA A 49 -11.19 2.87 13.79
CA ALA A 49 -10.85 4.14 13.15
C ALA A 49 -9.94 4.02 11.91
N CYS A 50 -9.88 2.87 11.25
CA CYS A 50 -9.08 2.67 10.03
C CYS A 50 -9.44 3.69 8.94
N LEU A 51 -10.72 4.11 8.87
CA LEU A 51 -11.19 5.17 7.99
C LEU A 51 -10.59 6.55 8.28
N GLY A 52 -10.00 6.76 9.43
CA GLY A 52 -9.31 8.01 9.74
C GLY A 52 -8.11 8.25 8.83
N CYS A 53 -7.44 7.17 8.41
CA CYS A 53 -6.22 7.22 7.61
C CYS A 53 -6.36 6.55 6.24
N HIS A 54 -7.15 5.49 6.13
CA HIS A 54 -7.26 4.68 4.91
C HIS A 54 -8.56 4.96 4.16
N THR A 55 -8.46 5.05 2.83
CA THR A 55 -9.63 5.11 1.96
C THR A 55 -10.07 3.72 1.52
N ILE A 56 -11.38 3.51 1.47
CA ILE A 56 -12.04 2.36 0.82
C ILE A 56 -13.13 2.88 -0.12
N GLU A 57 -13.66 2.00 -0.96
CA GLU A 57 -14.88 2.28 -1.69
C GLU A 57 -16.09 1.68 -0.97
N GLU A 58 -17.13 2.45 -0.81
CA GLU A 58 -18.41 2.00 -0.29
C GLU A 58 -19.55 2.57 -1.13
N ASN A 59 -20.35 1.70 -1.77
CA ASN A 59 -21.47 2.09 -2.64
C ASN A 59 -21.07 3.05 -3.78
N GLY A 60 -19.95 2.80 -4.45
CA GLY A 60 -19.45 3.62 -5.54
C GLY A 60 -18.84 4.96 -5.11
N LYS A 61 -18.60 5.15 -3.81
CA LYS A 61 -17.99 6.36 -3.28
C LYS A 61 -16.74 6.05 -2.49
N MET A 62 -15.73 6.88 -2.69
CA MET A 62 -14.53 6.84 -1.86
C MET A 62 -14.84 7.46 -0.50
N ILE A 63 -14.58 6.72 0.57
CA ILE A 63 -14.71 7.18 1.95
C ILE A 63 -13.41 6.94 2.72
N GLY A 64 -13.17 7.75 3.74
CA GLY A 64 -11.96 7.66 4.59
C GLY A 64 -10.94 8.75 4.31
N GLY A 65 -9.89 8.77 5.12
CA GLY A 65 -8.80 9.75 5.04
C GLY A 65 -7.71 9.33 4.06
N PRO A 66 -6.99 10.30 3.45
CA PRO A 66 -5.93 10.04 2.49
C PRO A 66 -4.53 9.97 3.13
N GLN A 67 -4.42 9.85 4.45
CA GLN A 67 -3.15 9.92 5.17
C GLN A 67 -2.28 8.67 5.01
N SER A 68 -2.91 7.53 4.69
CA SER A 68 -2.25 6.24 4.50
C SER A 68 -2.58 5.63 3.14
N ALA A 69 -2.03 4.45 2.87
CA ALA A 69 -2.30 3.73 1.63
C ALA A 69 -3.80 3.49 1.42
N SER A 70 -4.28 3.72 0.21
CA SER A 70 -5.64 3.36 -0.17
C SER A 70 -5.82 1.84 -0.09
N LEU A 71 -6.89 1.40 0.59
CA LEU A 71 -7.29 0.00 0.68
C LEU A 71 -8.41 -0.37 -0.31
N VAL A 72 -8.71 0.52 -1.24
CA VAL A 72 -9.61 0.21 -2.37
C VAL A 72 -9.09 -0.98 -3.13
N ALA A 73 -9.96 -1.97 -3.33
CA ALA A 73 -9.62 -3.24 -3.96
C ALA A 73 -8.39 -3.94 -3.34
N ALA A 74 -8.21 -3.84 -2.02
CA ALA A 74 -7.05 -4.41 -1.33
C ALA A 74 -6.88 -5.91 -1.62
N GLY A 75 -7.96 -6.67 -1.65
CA GLY A 75 -7.94 -8.10 -1.96
C GLY A 75 -7.51 -8.45 -3.39
N GLN A 76 -7.57 -7.47 -4.31
CA GLN A 76 -7.10 -7.63 -5.69
C GLN A 76 -5.65 -7.14 -5.88
N ARG A 77 -5.15 -6.31 -4.96
CA ARG A 77 -3.86 -5.62 -5.07
C ARG A 77 -2.77 -6.20 -4.20
N TYR A 78 -3.11 -6.77 -3.06
CA TYR A 78 -2.15 -7.26 -2.08
C TYR A 78 -2.20 -8.77 -1.94
N ASN A 79 -1.06 -9.38 -1.65
CA ASN A 79 -1.00 -10.73 -1.15
C ASN A 79 -1.61 -10.76 0.26
N MET A 80 -2.68 -11.53 0.44
CA MET A 80 -3.44 -11.54 1.69
C MET A 80 -2.69 -12.20 2.85
N ASP A 81 -1.80 -13.15 2.58
CA ASP A 81 -0.90 -13.73 3.59
C ASP A 81 0.08 -12.67 4.13
N TRP A 82 0.62 -11.85 3.21
CA TRP A 82 1.48 -10.74 3.57
C TRP A 82 0.72 -9.70 4.37
N LEU A 83 -0.47 -9.32 3.92
CA LEU A 83 -1.30 -8.32 4.60
C LEU A 83 -1.71 -8.79 6.00
N PHE A 84 -1.99 -10.09 6.16
CA PHE A 84 -2.26 -10.68 7.48
C PHE A 84 -1.04 -10.59 8.40
N ARG A 85 0.13 -10.95 7.91
CA ARG A 85 1.38 -10.86 8.69
C ARG A 85 1.75 -9.41 8.99
N PHE A 86 1.57 -8.51 8.03
CA PHE A 86 1.74 -7.07 8.23
C PHE A 86 0.82 -6.54 9.34
N GLY A 87 -0.46 -6.88 9.29
CA GLY A 87 -1.43 -6.45 10.29
C GLY A 87 -1.16 -6.96 11.70
N GLN A 88 -0.45 -8.08 11.87
CA GLN A 88 -0.04 -8.58 13.18
C GLN A 88 1.06 -7.72 13.81
N ASN A 89 2.02 -7.24 13.05
CA ASN A 89 3.07 -6.36 13.50
C ASN A 89 3.66 -5.54 12.34
N PRO A 90 3.08 -4.38 12.02
CA PRO A 90 3.53 -3.53 10.93
C PRO A 90 4.99 -3.08 11.05
N GLN A 91 5.49 -2.89 12.28
CA GLN A 91 6.84 -2.43 12.55
C GLN A 91 7.92 -3.40 12.09
N ASP A 92 7.60 -4.70 11.93
CA ASP A 92 8.54 -5.68 11.38
C ASP A 92 8.90 -5.38 9.92
N PHE A 93 8.02 -4.67 9.20
CA PHE A 93 8.18 -4.34 7.78
C PHE A 93 8.51 -2.86 7.56
N THR A 94 7.88 -2.01 8.34
CA THR A 94 8.04 -0.56 8.31
C THR A 94 8.26 -0.05 9.73
N PRO A 95 9.51 0.02 10.20
CA PRO A 95 9.83 0.34 11.61
C PRO A 95 9.26 1.67 12.11
N HIS A 96 8.93 2.58 11.20
CA HIS A 96 8.33 3.89 11.51
C HIS A 96 6.83 3.95 11.18
N SER A 97 6.20 2.82 10.92
CA SER A 97 4.75 2.78 10.70
C SER A 97 4.02 3.23 11.96
N GLY A 98 3.18 4.24 11.81
CA GLY A 98 2.23 4.66 12.84
C GLY A 98 0.98 3.80 12.89
N GLU A 99 0.91 2.72 12.10
CA GLU A 99 -0.20 1.79 12.12
C GLU A 99 -0.17 0.94 13.37
N PHE A 100 -1.17 1.15 14.21
CA PHE A 100 -1.41 0.37 15.41
C PHE A 100 -2.70 -0.43 15.23
N LEU A 101 -2.55 -1.69 14.88
CA LEU A 101 -3.60 -2.69 15.14
C LEU A 101 -3.37 -3.37 16.50
N ALA A 102 -2.58 -2.72 17.37
CA ALA A 102 -2.14 -3.26 18.65
C ALA A 102 -3.27 -3.74 19.57
N ASP A 103 -4.46 -3.16 19.40
CA ASP A 103 -5.64 -3.52 20.18
C ASP A 103 -6.56 -4.52 19.46
N ALA A 104 -6.26 -4.88 18.20
CA ALA A 104 -7.06 -5.84 17.46
C ALA A 104 -6.64 -7.28 17.81
N THR A 105 -7.56 -8.07 18.29
CA THR A 105 -7.34 -9.51 18.42
C THR A 105 -7.16 -10.18 17.06
N GLU A 106 -6.50 -11.34 17.02
CA GLU A 106 -6.33 -12.07 15.75
C GLU A 106 -7.68 -12.35 15.04
N PRO A 107 -8.76 -12.75 15.71
CA PRO A 107 -10.07 -12.89 15.06
C PRO A 107 -10.59 -11.58 14.45
N GLN A 108 -10.40 -10.44 15.11
CA GLN A 108 -10.79 -9.13 14.56
C GLN A 108 -9.96 -8.76 13.35
N LEU A 109 -8.64 -8.97 13.40
CA LEU A 109 -7.75 -8.77 12.27
C LEU A 109 -8.18 -9.64 11.08
N ARG A 110 -8.43 -10.94 11.31
CA ARG A 110 -8.92 -11.84 10.26
C ARG A 110 -10.24 -11.36 9.65
N ALA A 111 -11.16 -10.90 10.47
CA ALA A 111 -12.44 -10.38 10.00
C ALA A 111 -12.26 -9.10 9.16
N VAL A 112 -11.41 -8.15 9.61
CA VAL A 112 -11.08 -6.93 8.85
C VAL A 112 -10.46 -7.28 7.50
N LEU A 113 -9.52 -8.21 7.47
CA LEU A 113 -8.91 -8.66 6.21
C LEU A 113 -9.89 -9.41 5.32
N GLY A 114 -10.81 -10.19 5.91
CA GLY A 114 -11.91 -10.82 5.20
C GLY A 114 -12.83 -9.80 4.53
N PHE A 115 -13.18 -8.73 5.25
CA PHE A 115 -13.89 -7.60 4.67
C PHE A 115 -13.14 -6.98 3.49
N LEU A 116 -11.86 -6.66 3.66
CA LEU A 116 -11.04 -6.06 2.61
C LEU A 116 -10.81 -7.01 1.41
N ALA A 117 -10.70 -8.31 1.66
CA ALA A 117 -10.49 -9.32 0.63
C ALA A 117 -11.69 -9.49 -0.31
N VAL A 118 -12.92 -9.34 0.22
CA VAL A 118 -14.15 -9.46 -0.56
C VAL A 118 -14.64 -8.12 -1.14
N GLN A 119 -14.02 -7.02 -0.78
CA GLN A 119 -14.24 -5.70 -1.37
C GLN A 119 -13.65 -5.65 -2.79
N GLY A 120 -14.29 -6.34 -3.72
CA GLY A 120 -13.95 -6.26 -5.13
C GLY A 120 -14.49 -4.97 -5.73
N VAL A 121 -13.68 -4.26 -6.48
CA VAL A 121 -14.12 -3.20 -7.37
C VAL A 121 -14.33 -3.82 -8.75
N PRO A 122 -15.58 -3.88 -9.26
CA PRO A 122 -15.81 -4.39 -10.60
C PRO A 122 -14.94 -3.64 -11.61
N ASP A 123 -14.35 -4.36 -12.54
CA ASP A 123 -13.49 -3.81 -13.59
C ASP A 123 -12.28 -3.01 -13.07
N PHE A 124 -11.80 -3.34 -11.86
CA PHE A 124 -10.62 -2.70 -11.31
C PHE A 124 -9.45 -2.78 -12.30
N LYS A 125 -8.94 -1.62 -12.69
CA LYS A 125 -7.76 -1.50 -13.54
C LYS A 125 -6.65 -0.82 -12.76
N TYR A 126 -5.45 -1.38 -12.85
CA TYR A 126 -4.27 -0.68 -12.35
C TYR A 126 -4.09 0.62 -13.13
N TYR A 127 -3.84 1.70 -12.41
CA TYR A 127 -3.46 2.94 -13.06
C TYR A 127 -2.04 2.80 -13.59
N GLU A 128 -1.92 2.92 -14.89
CA GLU A 128 -0.64 2.88 -15.62
C GLU A 128 -0.31 4.29 -16.10
N PRO A 129 0.34 5.12 -15.27
CA PRO A 129 0.57 6.53 -15.59
C PRO A 129 1.34 6.72 -16.90
N TRP A 130 2.22 5.80 -17.24
CA TRP A 130 3.01 5.83 -18.48
C TRP A 130 2.19 5.66 -19.75
N THR A 131 0.97 5.20 -19.68
CA THR A 131 0.05 5.10 -20.83
C THR A 131 -0.78 6.36 -21.02
N SER A 132 -0.76 7.29 -20.05
CA SER A 132 -1.58 8.49 -20.12
C SER A 132 -1.02 9.53 -21.09
N GLN A 133 -1.92 10.33 -21.69
CA GLN A 133 -1.51 11.45 -22.55
C GLN A 133 -0.75 12.53 -21.77
N GLU A 134 -1.05 12.68 -20.48
CA GLU A 134 -0.36 13.57 -19.57
C GLU A 134 1.10 13.14 -19.37
N PHE A 135 1.33 11.84 -19.20
CA PHE A 135 2.69 11.30 -19.07
C PHE A 135 3.49 11.47 -20.36
N ALA A 136 2.85 11.31 -21.52
CA ALA A 136 3.51 11.56 -22.81
C ALA A 136 4.03 13.01 -22.94
N LYS A 137 3.44 13.94 -22.19
CA LYS A 137 3.88 15.34 -22.09
C LYS A 137 4.84 15.60 -20.94
N ALA A 138 5.18 14.57 -20.16
CA ALA A 138 6.10 14.72 -19.02
C ALA A 138 7.48 15.19 -19.47
N SER A 139 8.14 15.95 -18.62
CA SER A 139 9.46 16.49 -18.88
C SER A 139 10.31 16.45 -17.61
N ALA A 140 11.43 15.77 -17.68
CA ALA A 140 12.39 15.73 -16.57
C ALA A 140 12.87 17.14 -16.17
N GLY A 141 13.00 18.06 -17.14
CA GLY A 141 13.35 19.47 -16.87
C GLY A 141 12.30 20.18 -16.01
N ARG A 142 11.01 20.06 -16.37
CA ARG A 142 9.92 20.61 -15.57
C ARG A 142 9.82 19.91 -14.22
N GLY A 143 9.94 18.57 -14.19
CA GLY A 143 9.96 17.80 -12.96
C GLY A 143 11.06 18.24 -11.99
N LYS A 144 12.25 18.55 -12.49
CA LYS A 144 13.35 19.09 -11.68
C LYS A 144 13.01 20.44 -11.05
N VAL A 145 12.31 21.32 -11.78
CA VAL A 145 11.87 22.61 -11.23
C VAL A 145 10.87 22.40 -10.12
N ILE A 146 9.84 21.58 -10.36
CA ILE A 146 8.82 21.24 -9.37
C ILE A 146 9.44 20.56 -8.14
N TYR A 147 10.36 19.61 -8.34
CA TYR A 147 11.05 18.94 -7.25
C TYR A 147 11.81 19.93 -6.35
N LYS A 148 12.51 20.88 -6.94
CA LYS A 148 13.22 21.92 -6.18
C LYS A 148 12.29 22.79 -5.35
N GLU A 149 11.12 23.10 -5.88
CA GLU A 149 10.15 23.96 -5.22
C GLU A 149 9.42 23.26 -4.06
N TYR A 150 8.99 22.00 -4.27
CA TYR A 150 8.07 21.32 -3.36
C TYR A 150 8.69 20.17 -2.57
N CYS A 151 9.73 19.51 -3.08
CA CYS A 151 10.23 18.26 -2.51
C CYS A 151 11.60 18.40 -1.84
N MET A 152 12.47 19.28 -2.37
CA MET A 152 13.87 19.38 -1.97
C MET A 152 14.05 19.73 -0.49
N GLN A 153 13.13 20.48 0.10
CA GLN A 153 13.21 20.88 1.51
C GLN A 153 13.24 19.68 2.46
N CYS A 154 12.52 18.62 2.12
CA CYS A 154 12.49 17.39 2.91
C CYS A 154 13.40 16.30 2.34
N HIS A 155 13.34 16.10 1.01
CA HIS A 155 14.05 14.98 0.37
C HIS A 155 15.48 15.29 -0.08
N GLY A 156 15.95 16.54 0.06
CA GLY A 156 17.30 16.96 -0.33
C GLY A 156 17.46 17.17 -1.84
N ALA A 157 18.51 17.86 -2.23
CA ALA A 157 18.77 18.22 -3.63
C ALA A 157 19.02 17.01 -4.54
N THR A 158 19.44 15.90 -3.96
CA THR A 158 19.75 14.63 -4.64
C THR A 158 18.80 13.50 -4.27
N GLY A 159 17.71 13.77 -3.56
CA GLY A 159 16.72 12.76 -3.17
C GLY A 159 17.18 11.79 -2.08
N LYS A 160 18.16 12.16 -1.26
CA LYS A 160 18.73 11.31 -0.18
C LYS A 160 17.97 11.39 1.15
N GLY A 161 16.89 12.16 1.23
CA GLY A 161 16.18 12.39 2.47
C GLY A 161 16.90 13.34 3.44
N ASP A 162 17.88 14.09 2.94
CA ASP A 162 18.80 14.97 3.68
C ASP A 162 18.50 16.46 3.47
N GLY A 163 17.25 16.78 3.16
CA GLY A 163 16.82 18.16 2.99
C GLY A 163 16.89 18.99 4.29
N PRO A 164 16.93 20.34 4.18
CA PRO A 164 17.05 21.21 5.35
C PRO A 164 16.00 20.96 6.43
N ALA A 165 14.78 20.57 6.07
CA ALA A 165 13.70 20.26 7.01
C ALA A 165 13.72 18.83 7.53
N ALA A 166 14.55 17.94 6.96
CA ALA A 166 14.54 16.50 7.28
C ALA A 166 14.84 16.19 8.76
N SER A 167 15.65 17.04 9.41
CA SER A 167 16.04 16.85 10.82
C SER A 167 14.86 16.94 11.79
N GLY A 168 13.84 17.72 11.44
CA GLY A 168 12.65 17.94 12.26
C GLY A 168 11.46 17.03 11.93
N ILE A 169 11.61 16.07 11.02
CA ILE A 169 10.52 15.21 10.53
C ILE A 169 10.71 13.79 11.02
N GLU A 170 9.64 13.21 11.57
CA GLU A 170 9.54 11.79 11.87
C GLU A 170 8.20 11.24 11.33
N PRO A 171 8.23 10.12 10.57
CA PRO A 171 9.41 9.39 10.12
C PRO A 171 10.29 10.22 9.16
N LYS A 172 11.58 9.87 9.05
CA LYS A 172 12.49 10.57 8.14
C LYS A 172 12.02 10.50 6.69
N PRO A 173 12.26 11.56 5.89
CA PRO A 173 11.88 11.56 4.48
C PRO A 173 12.48 10.38 3.71
N ALA A 174 11.67 9.75 2.88
CA ALA A 174 12.10 8.63 2.05
C ALA A 174 13.26 9.01 1.12
N ILE A 175 14.17 8.06 0.89
CA ILE A 175 15.29 8.23 -0.04
C ILE A 175 14.80 7.95 -1.46
N HIS A 176 14.64 8.99 -2.26
CA HIS A 176 14.26 8.89 -3.67
C HIS A 176 15.43 8.52 -4.58
N ALA A 177 16.68 8.66 -4.10
CA ALA A 177 17.88 8.35 -4.88
C ALA A 177 18.19 6.84 -4.95
N ASN A 178 17.61 6.04 -4.07
CA ASN A 178 17.72 4.58 -4.11
C ASN A 178 16.57 4.00 -4.93
N ILE A 179 16.56 4.29 -6.21
CA ILE A 179 15.70 3.57 -7.16
C ILE A 179 16.44 2.30 -7.56
N ALA A 180 16.48 1.33 -6.67
CA ALA A 180 16.65 -0.06 -7.02
C ALA A 180 15.21 -0.63 -7.18
N PHE A 181 14.64 -0.46 -8.36
CA PHE A 181 13.48 -1.17 -8.83
C PHE A 181 13.97 -2.33 -9.67
#